data_e8d9251733a52548bf4174aa74a410b4
#
_entry.id   e8d9251733a52548bf4174aa74a410b4
#
_cell.length_a   1.000
_cell.length_b   1.000
_cell.length_c   1.000
_cell.angle_alpha   90.00
_cell.angle_beta   90.00
_cell.angle_gamma   90.00
#
_symmetry.space_group_name_H-M   'P 1'
#
loop_
_entity.id
_entity.type
_entity.pdbx_description
1 polymer ?
#
loop_
_entity_poly.entity_id
_entity_poly.type
_entity_poly.pdbx_seq_one_letter_code
_entity_poly.pdbx_strand_id
1 'polypeptide(L)'
;SSAASDVYKRQPIRTIVDVAVKGWNYQGKELNMTNRYILYAGHRDLLVETFFDEPLKDELFCTGVQNIMGNETLSDSDHKGLIGSWGRHWPVNDTVKYAKETVGIATYIPQKYIRKEVKDKDNFLYTVSAPGSNRFHYYTMFTSCKETFGYPTPEAWFAYMHEWKEELQHPVQVKIKN
;
A
#
# COMPACT_ATOMS: atom_id res chain seq x y z
N SER A 1 -21.04 -0.64 8.40
CA SER A 1 -20.24 -1.39 7.41
C SER A 1 -19.61 -2.59 8.08
N SER A 2 -19.52 -3.71 7.36
CA SER A 2 -18.81 -4.91 7.80
C SER A 2 -17.63 -5.17 6.87
N ALA A 3 -16.50 -5.57 7.44
CA ALA A 3 -15.36 -6.08 6.70
C ALA A 3 -15.22 -7.57 6.98
N ALA A 4 -15.03 -8.36 5.94
CA ALA A 4 -14.73 -9.79 6.03
C ALA A 4 -13.46 -10.07 5.23
N SER A 5 -12.59 -10.91 5.77
CA SER A 5 -11.38 -11.35 5.08
C SER A 5 -11.45 -12.86 4.80
N ASP A 6 -11.00 -13.26 3.63
CA ASP A 6 -10.91 -14.65 3.23
C ASP A 6 -9.54 -14.94 2.60
N VAL A 7 -8.88 -16.00 3.07
CA VAL A 7 -7.63 -16.53 2.51
C VAL A 7 -8.00 -17.75 1.66
N TYR A 8 -8.23 -17.55 0.39
CA TYR A 8 -8.72 -18.63 -0.47
C TYR A 8 -7.65 -19.30 -1.34
N LYS A 9 -6.42 -18.77 -1.35
CA LYS A 9 -5.29 -19.42 -2.03
C LYS A 9 -3.99 -19.24 -1.25
N ARG A 10 -3.51 -20.31 -0.68
CA ARG A 10 -2.17 -20.41 -0.11
C ARG A 10 -1.40 -21.45 -0.92
N GLN A 11 -0.40 -21.02 -1.67
CA GLN A 11 0.47 -21.86 -2.48
C GLN A 11 1.94 -21.50 -2.22
N PRO A 12 2.91 -22.38 -2.54
CA PRO A 12 4.33 -22.10 -2.35
C PRO A 12 4.83 -20.83 -3.04
N ILE A 13 4.15 -20.42 -4.12
CA ILE A 13 4.57 -19.29 -4.96
C ILE A 13 3.89 -17.99 -4.54
N ARG A 14 2.63 -18.03 -4.07
CA ARG A 14 1.88 -16.83 -3.69
C ARG A 14 0.76 -17.10 -2.69
N THR A 15 0.42 -16.08 -1.94
CA THR A 15 -0.78 -16.03 -1.07
C THR A 15 -1.71 -14.93 -1.56
N ILE A 16 -3.01 -15.20 -1.58
CA ILE A 16 -4.05 -14.23 -1.95
C ILE A 16 -5.04 -14.11 -0.79
N VAL A 17 -5.30 -12.87 -0.38
CA VAL A 17 -6.29 -12.54 0.66
C VAL A 17 -7.22 -11.49 0.13
N ASP A 18 -8.52 -11.74 0.21
CA ASP A 18 -9.55 -10.75 -0.10
C ASP A 18 -10.13 -10.17 1.19
N VAL A 19 -10.24 -8.85 1.24
CA VAL A 19 -10.89 -8.10 2.31
C VAL A 19 -12.06 -7.35 1.69
N ALA A 20 -13.28 -7.82 1.97
CA ALA A 20 -14.51 -7.22 1.47
C ALA A 20 -15.09 -6.25 2.49
N VAL A 21 -15.44 -5.06 2.03
CA VAL A 21 -16.21 -4.05 2.78
C VAL A 21 -17.58 -3.94 2.14
N LYS A 22 -18.63 -4.19 2.92
CA LYS A 22 -20.02 -4.17 2.46
C LYS A 22 -20.84 -3.15 3.26
N GLY A 23 -21.77 -2.51 2.58
CA GLY A 23 -22.67 -1.55 3.20
C GLY A 23 -21.96 -0.31 3.73
N TRP A 24 -20.88 0.12 3.09
CA TRP A 24 -20.21 1.36 3.47
C TRP A 24 -21.02 2.56 2.97
N ASN A 25 -21.64 3.27 3.89
CA ASN A 25 -22.36 4.49 3.55
C ASN A 25 -21.36 5.66 3.40
N TYR A 26 -21.22 6.13 2.17
CA TYR A 26 -20.43 7.29 1.83
C TYR A 26 -21.35 8.37 1.24
N GLN A 27 -21.56 9.46 1.98
CA GLN A 27 -22.41 10.59 1.58
C GLN A 27 -23.83 10.18 1.11
N GLY A 28 -24.44 9.22 1.81
CA GLY A 28 -25.77 8.72 1.48
C GLY A 28 -25.83 7.67 0.35
N LYS A 29 -24.70 7.32 -0.22
CA LYS A 29 -24.55 6.24 -1.19
C LYS A 29 -23.90 5.02 -0.54
N GLU A 30 -24.46 3.85 -0.75
CA GLU A 30 -23.82 2.61 -0.33
C GLU A 30 -22.73 2.23 -1.34
N LEU A 31 -21.52 2.01 -0.81
CA LEU A 31 -20.38 1.52 -1.56
C LEU A 31 -19.98 0.14 -1.03
N ASN A 32 -19.73 -0.76 -1.95
CA ASN A 32 -19.15 -2.07 -1.66
C ASN A 32 -17.82 -2.17 -2.40
N MET A 33 -16.79 -2.65 -1.73
CA MET A 33 -15.49 -2.84 -2.34
C MET A 33 -14.80 -4.09 -1.80
N THR A 34 -13.87 -4.61 -2.58
CA THR A 34 -12.95 -5.66 -2.16
C THR A 34 -11.53 -5.23 -2.45
N ASN A 35 -10.66 -5.32 -1.45
CA ASN A 35 -9.21 -5.24 -1.63
C ASN A 35 -8.65 -6.66 -1.67
N ARG A 36 -8.01 -7.01 -2.77
CA ARG A 36 -7.28 -8.26 -2.95
C ARG A 36 -5.79 -8.01 -2.75
N TYR A 37 -5.23 -8.64 -1.75
CA TYR A 37 -3.81 -8.59 -1.44
C TYR A 37 -3.12 -9.83 -1.99
N ILE A 38 -2.08 -9.63 -2.80
CA ILE A 38 -1.30 -10.70 -3.41
C ILE A 38 0.14 -10.56 -2.98
N LEU A 39 0.63 -11.55 -2.23
CA LEU A 39 2.03 -11.65 -1.81
C LEU A 39 2.70 -12.81 -2.54
N TYR A 40 3.80 -12.56 -3.22
CA TYR A 40 4.63 -13.59 -3.82
C TYR A 40 5.74 -14.06 -2.88
N ALA A 41 6.12 -15.33 -2.98
CA ALA A 41 7.23 -15.88 -2.22
C ALA A 41 8.54 -15.15 -2.56
N GLY A 42 9.32 -14.81 -1.53
CA GLY A 42 10.56 -14.06 -1.68
C GLY A 42 10.39 -12.54 -1.87
N HIS A 43 9.15 -12.04 -1.94
CA HIS A 43 8.83 -10.63 -2.02
C HIS A 43 8.42 -10.07 -0.66
N ARG A 44 8.71 -8.78 -0.43
CA ARG A 44 8.18 -8.03 0.73
C ARG A 44 7.05 -7.08 0.35
N ASP A 45 6.83 -6.90 -0.93
CA ASP A 45 5.77 -6.07 -1.48
C ASP A 45 4.50 -6.87 -1.74
N LEU A 46 3.38 -6.19 -1.59
CA LEU A 46 2.04 -6.67 -1.88
C LEU A 46 1.51 -5.92 -3.11
N LEU A 47 1.03 -6.66 -4.10
CA LEU A 47 0.11 -6.09 -5.08
C LEU A 47 -1.28 -6.02 -4.43
N VAL A 48 -1.88 -4.84 -4.45
CA VAL A 48 -3.25 -4.61 -3.98
C VAL A 48 -4.12 -4.26 -5.17
N GLU A 49 -5.11 -5.11 -5.45
CA GLU A 49 -6.16 -4.84 -6.44
C GLU A 49 -7.42 -4.42 -5.71
N THR A 50 -7.93 -3.23 -6.00
CA THR A 50 -9.18 -2.71 -5.43
C THR A 50 -10.30 -2.81 -6.45
N PHE A 51 -11.40 -3.43 -6.05
CA PHE A 51 -12.59 -3.62 -6.87
C PHE A 51 -13.80 -2.96 -6.17
N PHE A 52 -14.58 -2.20 -6.91
CA PHE A 52 -15.89 -1.72 -6.49
C PHE A 52 -16.97 -2.45 -7.27
N ASP A 53 -18.15 -2.64 -6.68
CA ASP A 53 -19.28 -3.27 -7.37
C ASP A 53 -19.70 -2.44 -8.60
N GLU A 54 -19.56 -1.10 -8.51
CA GLU A 54 -19.83 -0.18 -9.60
C GLU A 54 -18.64 0.76 -9.82
N PRO A 55 -18.46 1.31 -11.04
CA PRO A 55 -17.46 2.33 -11.30
C PRO A 55 -17.66 3.56 -10.40
N LEU A 56 -16.56 4.05 -9.83
CA LEU A 56 -16.55 5.33 -9.15
C LEU A 56 -16.82 6.46 -10.17
N LYS A 57 -17.63 7.43 -9.78
CA LYS A 57 -17.93 8.63 -10.59
C LYS A 57 -17.08 9.81 -10.13
N ASP A 58 -17.51 10.44 -9.04
CA ASP A 58 -16.85 11.59 -8.44
C ASP A 58 -16.10 11.24 -7.17
N GLU A 59 -16.31 10.02 -6.65
CA GLU A 59 -15.63 9.54 -5.45
C GLU A 59 -14.16 9.29 -5.74
N LEU A 60 -13.31 9.66 -4.79
CA LEU A 60 -11.87 9.43 -4.84
C LEU A 60 -11.47 8.44 -3.73
N PHE A 61 -10.70 7.45 -4.12
CA PHE A 61 -10.03 6.60 -3.15
C PHE A 61 -8.76 7.28 -2.65
N CYS A 62 -8.40 7.07 -1.38
CA CYS A 62 -7.15 7.56 -0.81
C CYS A 62 -6.30 6.39 -0.34
N THR A 63 -5.03 6.41 -0.70
CA THR A 63 -4.03 5.47 -0.16
C THR A 63 -2.66 6.12 -0.07
N GLY A 64 -1.79 5.56 0.75
CA GLY A 64 -0.46 6.08 0.99
C GLY A 64 0.12 5.52 2.27
N VAL A 65 0.89 6.33 2.99
CA VAL A 65 1.58 5.94 4.23
C VAL A 65 1.27 6.91 5.37
N GLN A 66 1.34 6.40 6.59
CA GLN A 66 1.12 7.22 7.77
C GLN A 66 2.33 8.08 8.10
N ASN A 67 2.06 9.30 8.60
CA ASN A 67 3.01 10.16 9.29
C ASN A 67 2.87 9.92 10.81
N ILE A 68 3.38 8.79 11.26
CA ILE A 68 2.99 8.15 12.52
C ILE A 68 3.39 8.95 13.76
N MET A 69 4.55 9.57 13.73
CA MET A 69 5.13 10.26 14.90
C MET A 69 5.49 11.71 14.60
N GLY A 70 4.83 12.33 13.62
CA GLY A 70 5.09 13.72 13.29
C GLY A 70 6.57 13.97 12.98
N ASN A 71 7.24 14.72 13.83
CA ASN A 71 8.64 15.11 13.62
C ASN A 71 9.66 13.94 13.73
N GLU A 72 9.26 12.78 14.26
CA GLU A 72 10.12 11.59 14.33
C GLU A 72 9.99 10.71 13.07
N THR A 73 9.09 11.05 12.13
CA THR A 73 8.88 10.33 10.89
C THR A 73 9.52 11.07 9.73
N LEU A 74 10.47 10.41 9.09
CA LEU A 74 11.03 10.86 7.82
C LEU A 74 10.15 10.36 6.67
N SER A 75 10.05 11.12 5.60
CA SER A 75 9.31 10.74 4.40
C SER A 75 10.09 11.11 3.15
N ASP A 76 9.88 10.32 2.10
CA ASP A 76 10.39 10.58 0.77
C ASP A 76 9.31 10.29 -0.27
N SER A 77 9.28 11.07 -1.35
CA SER A 77 8.33 10.96 -2.45
C SER A 77 8.98 11.42 -3.75
N ASP A 78 8.69 10.72 -4.82
CA ASP A 78 9.08 11.15 -6.17
C ASP A 78 8.03 12.05 -6.84
N HIS A 79 6.92 12.33 -6.14
CA HIS A 79 5.77 13.08 -6.66
C HIS A 79 5.13 12.47 -7.92
N LYS A 80 5.42 11.20 -8.20
CA LYS A 80 4.95 10.43 -9.37
C LYS A 80 4.37 9.08 -8.97
N GLY A 81 3.83 9.02 -7.74
CA GLY A 81 3.14 7.85 -7.21
C GLY A 81 3.90 7.04 -6.19
N LEU A 82 5.19 7.26 -6.01
CA LEU A 82 5.95 6.66 -4.95
C LEU A 82 5.93 7.57 -3.71
N ILE A 83 5.62 6.99 -2.57
CA ILE A 83 5.67 7.66 -1.28
C ILE A 83 6.06 6.65 -0.21
N GLY A 84 6.95 7.05 0.67
CA GLY A 84 7.41 6.23 1.78
C GLY A 84 7.62 7.02 3.05
N SER A 85 7.63 6.31 4.17
CA SER A 85 7.96 6.85 5.48
C SER A 85 8.89 5.90 6.22
N TRP A 86 9.65 6.48 7.16
CA TRP A 86 10.53 5.77 8.06
C TRP A 86 10.46 6.41 9.44
N GLY A 87 10.18 5.63 10.46
CA GLY A 87 10.06 6.17 11.80
C GLY A 87 9.85 5.11 12.88
N ARG A 88 9.89 5.58 14.13
CA ARG A 88 9.63 4.73 15.29
C ARG A 88 8.15 4.75 15.62
N HIS A 89 7.59 3.57 15.89
CA HIS A 89 6.18 3.42 16.15
C HIS A 89 5.91 2.28 17.13
N TRP A 90 4.78 2.33 17.84
CA TRP A 90 4.29 1.19 18.58
C TRP A 90 3.61 0.19 17.67
N PRO A 91 3.92 -1.12 17.79
CA PRO A 91 3.32 -2.14 16.93
C PRO A 91 1.83 -2.34 17.19
N VAL A 92 1.34 -1.93 18.37
CA VAL A 92 -0.07 -1.99 18.79
C VAL A 92 -0.39 -0.81 19.70
N ASN A 93 -1.68 -0.59 20.01
CA ASN A 93 -2.14 0.50 20.88
C ASN A 93 -1.70 0.37 22.35
N ASP A 94 -1.18 -0.77 22.76
CA ASP A 94 -0.66 -0.98 24.12
C ASP A 94 0.78 -0.45 24.22
N THR A 95 0.91 0.84 24.49
CA THR A 95 2.19 1.56 24.59
C THR A 95 2.93 1.30 25.91
N VAL A 96 2.30 0.63 26.88
CA VAL A 96 2.89 0.26 28.17
C VAL A 96 3.66 -1.06 28.03
N LYS A 97 3.08 -2.03 27.34
CA LYS A 97 3.62 -3.38 27.20
C LYS A 97 4.69 -3.48 26.11
N TYR A 98 4.54 -2.71 25.04
CA TYR A 98 5.38 -2.85 23.86
C TYR A 98 6.28 -1.63 23.64
N ALA A 99 7.53 -1.90 23.32
CA ALA A 99 8.47 -0.85 22.93
C ALA A 99 8.16 -0.35 21.51
N LYS A 100 8.57 0.88 21.22
CA LYS A 100 8.54 1.41 19.84
C LYS A 100 9.46 0.60 18.93
N GLU A 101 8.97 0.28 17.76
CA GLU A 101 9.73 -0.36 16.67
C GLU A 101 10.01 0.66 15.57
N THR A 102 11.19 0.56 14.96
CA THR A 102 11.51 1.35 13.76
C THR A 102 11.06 0.58 12.54
N VAL A 103 10.21 1.20 11.75
CA VAL A 103 9.63 0.62 10.54
C VAL A 103 9.72 1.59 9.36
N GLY A 104 9.86 1.02 8.17
CA GLY A 104 9.68 1.70 6.90
C GLY A 104 8.43 1.18 6.22
N ILE A 105 7.63 2.09 5.66
CA ILE A 105 6.43 1.76 4.88
C ILE A 105 6.53 2.48 3.56
N ALA A 106 6.15 1.85 2.45
CA ALA A 106 6.07 2.51 1.16
C ALA A 106 4.85 2.06 0.37
N THR A 107 4.38 2.96 -0.47
CA THR A 107 3.28 2.71 -1.41
C THR A 107 3.67 3.27 -2.78
N TYR A 108 3.42 2.48 -3.83
CA TYR A 108 3.54 2.92 -5.20
C TYR A 108 2.21 2.78 -5.92
N ILE A 109 1.74 3.87 -6.52
CA ILE A 109 0.50 3.96 -7.27
C ILE A 109 0.85 4.31 -8.70
N PRO A 110 0.46 3.50 -9.72
CA PRO A 110 0.66 3.86 -11.11
C PRO A 110 0.09 5.24 -11.44
N GLN A 111 0.91 6.09 -12.06
CA GLN A 111 0.63 7.51 -12.29
C GLN A 111 -0.72 7.77 -12.99
N LYS A 112 -1.15 6.85 -13.85
CA LYS A 112 -2.45 6.93 -14.55
C LYS A 112 -3.67 7.03 -13.63
N TYR A 113 -3.56 6.57 -12.38
CA TYR A 113 -4.63 6.61 -11.40
C TYR A 113 -4.57 7.84 -10.49
N ILE A 114 -3.43 8.53 -10.42
CA ILE A 114 -3.22 9.63 -9.48
C ILE A 114 -4.00 10.86 -9.91
N ARG A 115 -4.65 11.49 -8.94
CA ARG A 115 -5.29 12.79 -9.09
C ARG A 115 -4.51 13.88 -8.37
N LYS A 116 -4.11 13.62 -7.13
CA LYS A 116 -3.43 14.61 -6.31
C LYS A 116 -2.62 13.93 -5.23
N GLU A 117 -1.45 14.46 -4.94
CA GLU A 117 -0.71 14.19 -3.71
C GLU A 117 -1.26 15.07 -2.59
N VAL A 118 -1.48 14.50 -1.41
CA VAL A 118 -2.04 15.18 -0.24
C VAL A 118 -1.20 14.82 0.97
N LYS A 119 -0.88 15.83 1.76
CA LYS A 119 -0.24 15.68 3.06
C LYS A 119 -1.12 16.32 4.11
N ASP A 120 -1.44 15.58 5.14
CA ASP A 120 -2.05 16.11 6.35
C ASP A 120 -1.13 15.87 7.56
N LYS A 121 -1.66 16.11 8.76
CA LYS A 121 -0.92 15.93 10.00
C LYS A 121 -0.49 14.48 10.22
N ASP A 122 -1.31 13.53 9.81
CA ASP A 122 -1.17 12.12 10.18
C ASP A 122 -0.82 11.23 8.97
N ASN A 123 -0.82 11.78 7.75
CA ASN A 123 -0.68 10.98 6.54
C ASN A 123 0.05 11.68 5.41
N PHE A 124 0.69 10.86 4.57
CA PHE A 124 1.17 11.20 3.23
C PHE A 124 0.38 10.34 2.23
N LEU A 125 -0.45 10.96 1.39
CA LEU A 125 -1.46 10.26 0.60
C LEU A 125 -1.43 10.67 -0.87
N TYR A 126 -1.95 9.78 -1.70
CA TYR A 126 -2.46 10.11 -3.03
C TYR A 126 -3.97 9.90 -3.08
N THR A 127 -4.68 10.82 -3.71
CA THR A 127 -6.04 10.57 -4.16
C THR A 127 -6.00 9.86 -5.51
N VAL A 128 -6.81 8.83 -5.64
CA VAL A 128 -6.80 7.88 -6.75
C VAL A 128 -8.17 7.82 -7.39
N SER A 129 -8.19 7.80 -8.72
CA SER A 129 -9.41 7.61 -9.50
C SER A 129 -9.12 6.75 -10.72
N ALA A 130 -10.09 5.94 -11.11
CA ALA A 130 -10.06 5.12 -12.31
C ALA A 130 -11.35 5.35 -13.12
N PRO A 131 -11.49 6.51 -13.82
CA PRO A 131 -12.71 6.84 -14.53
C PRO A 131 -13.10 5.78 -15.55
N GLY A 132 -14.38 5.39 -15.54
CA GLY A 132 -14.90 4.33 -16.42
C GLY A 132 -14.48 2.91 -16.04
N SER A 133 -13.79 2.74 -14.92
CA SER A 133 -13.42 1.45 -14.38
C SER A 133 -13.88 1.31 -12.93
N ASN A 134 -14.28 0.11 -12.56
CA ASN A 134 -14.59 -0.22 -11.17
C ASN A 134 -13.37 -0.84 -10.42
N ARG A 135 -12.17 -0.77 -11.00
CA ARG A 135 -10.97 -1.36 -10.42
C ARG A 135 -9.72 -0.54 -10.74
N PHE A 136 -8.79 -0.59 -9.81
CA PHE A 136 -7.41 -0.13 -9.96
C PHE A 136 -6.50 -0.98 -9.10
N HIS A 137 -5.19 -0.77 -9.22
CA HIS A 137 -4.21 -1.46 -8.38
C HIS A 137 -3.10 -0.50 -7.93
N TYR A 138 -2.47 -0.87 -6.83
CA TYR A 138 -1.28 -0.23 -6.29
C TYR A 138 -0.43 -1.27 -5.58
N TYR A 139 0.73 -0.87 -5.15
CA TYR A 139 1.68 -1.73 -4.45
C TYR A 139 1.99 -1.13 -3.09
N THR A 140 2.22 -1.97 -2.11
CA THR A 140 2.66 -1.53 -0.78
C THR A 140 3.69 -2.49 -0.23
N MET A 141 4.62 -1.98 0.55
CA MET A 141 5.62 -2.78 1.23
C MET A 141 5.97 -2.20 2.59
N PHE A 142 6.58 -3.02 3.42
CA PHE A 142 7.12 -2.57 4.70
C PHE A 142 8.44 -3.27 5.03
N THR A 143 9.17 -2.69 5.97
CA THR A 143 10.35 -3.26 6.59
C THR A 143 10.41 -2.91 8.07
N SER A 144 11.13 -3.69 8.85
CA SER A 144 11.51 -3.38 10.21
C SER A 144 13.03 -3.43 10.35
N CYS A 145 13.62 -2.54 11.14
CA CYS A 145 15.05 -2.57 11.42
C CYS A 145 15.50 -3.85 12.18
N LYS A 146 14.56 -4.63 12.70
CA LYS A 146 14.81 -5.91 13.37
C LYS A 146 14.85 -7.11 12.44
N GLU A 147 14.44 -6.96 11.20
CA GLU A 147 14.53 -8.04 10.21
C GLU A 147 15.98 -8.31 9.85
N THR A 148 16.37 -9.59 9.74
CA THR A 148 17.73 -10.00 9.32
C THR A 148 18.09 -9.47 7.92
N PHE A 149 17.10 -9.31 7.07
CA PHE A 149 17.18 -8.79 5.70
C PHE A 149 16.44 -7.46 5.53
N GLY A 150 16.23 -6.74 6.62
CA GLY A 150 15.59 -5.43 6.64
C GLY A 150 16.55 -4.30 6.29
N TYR A 151 16.01 -3.11 6.22
CA TYR A 151 16.78 -1.88 5.97
C TYR A 151 17.01 -1.19 7.31
N PRO A 152 18.27 -0.99 7.73
CA PRO A 152 18.57 -0.47 9.08
C PRO A 152 18.48 1.04 9.18
N THR A 153 18.52 1.78 8.07
CA THR A 153 18.51 3.24 8.04
C THR A 153 17.47 3.80 7.06
N PRO A 154 17.01 5.04 7.26
CA PRO A 154 16.08 5.67 6.35
C PRO A 154 16.65 5.82 4.93
N GLU A 155 17.95 6.15 4.80
CA GLU A 155 18.62 6.31 3.50
C GLU A 155 18.57 5.00 2.70
N ALA A 156 18.90 3.87 3.35
CA ALA A 156 18.86 2.56 2.72
C ALA A 156 17.43 2.18 2.32
N TRP A 157 16.43 2.50 3.17
CA TRP A 157 15.03 2.26 2.88
C TRP A 157 14.54 3.09 1.69
N PHE A 158 14.84 4.39 1.67
CA PHE A 158 14.41 5.27 0.60
C PHE A 158 15.11 4.94 -0.73
N ALA A 159 16.39 4.59 -0.72
CA ALA A 159 17.08 4.11 -1.91
C ALA A 159 16.40 2.86 -2.49
N TYR A 160 16.14 1.86 -1.63
CA TYR A 160 15.48 0.63 -2.05
C TYR A 160 14.07 0.87 -2.62
N MET A 161 13.27 1.73 -2.03
CA MET A 161 11.91 1.97 -2.54
C MET A 161 11.91 2.60 -3.94
N HIS A 162 12.93 3.41 -4.29
CA HIS A 162 13.09 3.94 -5.65
C HIS A 162 13.49 2.83 -6.63
N GLU A 163 14.44 1.95 -6.26
CA GLU A 163 14.82 0.78 -7.07
C GLU A 163 13.62 -0.13 -7.29
N TRP A 164 12.87 -0.45 -6.24
CA TRP A 164 11.65 -1.25 -6.30
C TRP A 164 10.62 -0.67 -7.27
N LYS A 165 10.40 0.64 -7.27
CA LYS A 165 9.50 1.28 -8.24
C LYS A 165 9.98 1.06 -9.67
N GLU A 166 11.28 1.22 -9.95
CA GLU A 166 11.84 0.99 -11.28
C GLU A 166 11.63 -0.47 -11.73
N GLU A 167 11.80 -1.44 -10.84
CA GLU A 167 11.53 -2.86 -11.12
C GLU A 167 10.04 -3.09 -11.47
N LEU A 168 9.11 -2.48 -10.73
CA LEU A 168 7.68 -2.56 -11.02
C LEU A 168 7.29 -1.94 -12.36
N GLN A 169 7.98 -0.89 -12.77
CA GLN A 169 7.75 -0.21 -14.05
C GLN A 169 8.36 -0.95 -15.24
N HIS A 170 9.39 -1.75 -15.00
CA HIS A 170 10.14 -2.49 -16.02
C HIS A 170 10.14 -4.01 -15.73
N PRO A 171 8.96 -4.66 -15.68
CA PRO A 171 8.88 -6.07 -15.36
C PRO A 171 9.59 -6.93 -16.42
N VAL A 172 10.21 -8.00 -15.95
CA VAL A 172 10.85 -9.01 -16.85
C VAL A 172 9.80 -9.62 -17.78
N GLN A 173 10.09 -9.59 -19.07
CA GLN A 173 9.23 -10.23 -20.07
C GLN A 173 9.78 -11.62 -20.41
N VAL A 174 8.96 -12.65 -20.15
CA VAL A 174 9.27 -14.04 -20.52
C VAL A 174 8.56 -14.39 -21.82
N LYS A 175 9.34 -14.78 -22.86
CA LYS A 175 8.80 -15.33 -24.10
C LYS A 175 9.08 -16.82 -24.15
N ILE A 176 8.04 -17.62 -24.15
CA ILE A 176 8.16 -19.07 -24.40
C ILE A 176 8.15 -19.28 -25.92
N LYS A 177 9.22 -19.85 -26.46
CA LYS A 177 9.26 -20.31 -27.86
C LYS A 177 8.74 -21.74 -27.87
N ASN A 178 7.66 -21.98 -28.58
CA ASN A 178 7.18 -23.33 -28.90
C ASN A 178 8.06 -23.95 -29.97
#